data_87157842c2918dfa59c5bb4bcc10334a
#
_entry.id   87157842c2918dfa59c5bb4bcc10334a
#
_cell.length_a   1.000
_cell.length_b   1.000
_cell.length_c   1.000
_cell.angle_alpha   90.00
_cell.angle_beta   90.00
_cell.angle_gamma   90.00
#
_symmetry.space_group_name_H-M   'P 1'
#
loop_
_entity.id
_entity.type
_entity.pdbx_description
1 polymer ?
#
loop_
_entity_poly.entity_id
_entity_poly.type
_entity_poly.pdbx_seq_one_letter_code
_entity_poly.pdbx_strand_id
1 'polypeptide(L)'
;MRNALWPVLVLAIGFAARAGKAPKRSAAAIALGRATYAVWCVACHGERGEGDGPTAHTLDPRPRNFSTGKFKQGSGVSQIFGTLGKGVPGSAMVAYKNLSEDERWSLAWYVLELKAGRK
;
A
#
# COMPACT_ATOMS: atom_id res chain seq x y z
N MET A 1 56.64 11.72 -12.13
CA MET A 1 55.22 11.44 -12.44
C MET A 1 54.44 11.52 -11.15
N ARG A 2 53.71 12.57 -10.99
CA ARG A 2 52.91 12.79 -9.75
C ARG A 2 51.47 12.31 -10.00
N ASN A 3 51.13 11.14 -9.46
CA ASN A 3 49.78 10.60 -9.50
C ASN A 3 48.91 11.40 -8.52
N ALA A 4 48.11 12.32 -9.02
CA ALA A 4 47.07 12.97 -8.25
C ALA A 4 45.93 11.98 -8.08
N LEU A 5 45.85 11.35 -6.91
CA LEU A 5 44.65 10.62 -6.48
C LEU A 5 43.59 11.64 -6.07
N TRP A 6 42.62 11.83 -6.92
CA TRP A 6 41.44 12.60 -6.56
C TRP A 6 40.55 11.72 -5.67
N PRO A 7 40.18 12.19 -4.49
CA PRO A 7 39.22 11.44 -3.68
C PRO A 7 37.87 11.48 -4.37
N VAL A 8 37.39 10.31 -4.77
CA VAL A 8 36.02 10.14 -5.18
C VAL A 8 35.16 10.28 -3.93
N LEU A 9 34.52 11.44 -3.78
CA LEU A 9 33.55 11.67 -2.74
C LEU A 9 32.30 10.87 -3.08
N VAL A 10 32.19 9.67 -2.54
CA VAL A 10 30.95 8.88 -2.60
C VAL A 10 29.98 9.56 -1.66
N LEU A 11 29.10 10.40 -2.21
CA LEU A 11 27.91 10.84 -1.46
C LEU A 11 27.04 9.60 -1.24
N ALA A 12 27.14 9.03 -0.05
CA ALA A 12 26.14 8.11 0.44
C ALA A 12 24.85 8.91 0.65
N ILE A 13 23.94 8.86 -0.33
CA ILE A 13 22.58 9.35 -0.15
C ILE A 13 21.91 8.38 0.83
N GLY A 14 22.02 8.70 2.11
CA GLY A 14 21.32 7.98 3.15
C GLY A 14 19.82 8.16 2.93
N PHE A 15 19.17 7.13 2.44
CA PHE A 15 17.71 7.02 2.58
C PHE A 15 17.43 6.90 4.07
N ALA A 16 17.19 8.04 4.72
CA ALA A 16 16.64 8.03 6.05
C ALA A 16 15.23 7.45 5.95
N ALA A 17 15.06 6.20 6.38
CA ALA A 17 13.76 5.61 6.60
C ALA A 17 13.00 6.53 7.56
N ARG A 18 11.97 7.22 7.06
CA ARG A 18 11.09 8.04 7.89
C ARG A 18 10.15 7.11 8.64
N ALA A 19 10.64 6.54 9.75
CA ALA A 19 9.79 5.79 10.65
C ALA A 19 8.69 6.71 11.19
N GLY A 20 7.42 6.37 10.94
CA GLY A 20 6.28 6.78 11.74
C GLY A 20 5.36 7.88 11.22
N LYS A 21 5.65 8.59 10.13
CA LYS A 21 4.70 9.57 9.56
C LYS A 21 4.24 9.16 8.17
N ALA A 22 2.91 9.16 7.98
CA ALA A 22 2.34 8.99 6.66
C ALA A 22 2.88 10.07 5.70
N PRO A 23 3.39 9.69 4.51
CA PRO A 23 3.72 10.66 3.49
C PRO A 23 2.44 11.38 3.04
N LYS A 24 2.58 12.59 2.53
CA LYS A 24 1.46 13.33 1.98
C LYS A 24 0.88 12.60 0.76
N ARG A 25 -0.44 12.70 0.61
CA ARG A 25 -1.11 12.26 -0.60
C ARG A 25 -0.54 13.02 -1.81
N SER A 26 -0.21 12.32 -2.87
CA SER A 26 0.30 12.88 -4.11
C SER A 26 -0.18 12.09 -5.32
N ALA A 27 -0.14 12.69 -6.49
CA ALA A 27 -0.47 12.00 -7.74
C ALA A 27 0.47 10.81 -7.98
N ALA A 28 1.75 10.94 -7.65
CA ALA A 28 2.71 9.87 -7.77
C ALA A 28 2.41 8.70 -6.82
N ALA A 29 2.03 8.98 -5.56
CA ALA A 29 1.62 7.97 -4.61
C ALA A 29 0.36 7.23 -5.08
N ILE A 30 -0.63 7.95 -5.58
CA ILE A 30 -1.85 7.34 -6.12
C ILE A 30 -1.55 6.46 -7.34
N ALA A 31 -0.68 6.89 -8.24
CA ALA A 31 -0.28 6.09 -9.41
C ALA A 31 0.45 4.79 -9.00
N LEU A 32 1.38 4.86 -8.07
CA LEU A 32 2.06 3.67 -7.53
C LEU A 32 1.07 2.76 -6.81
N GLY A 33 0.18 3.31 -6.00
CA GLY A 33 -0.86 2.56 -5.31
C GLY A 33 -1.78 1.84 -6.27
N ARG A 34 -2.21 2.49 -7.34
CA ARG A 34 -3.02 1.88 -8.39
C ARG A 34 -2.31 0.71 -9.05
N ALA A 35 -1.06 0.89 -9.45
CA ALA A 35 -0.27 -0.17 -10.08
C ALA A 35 -0.05 -1.36 -9.15
N THR A 36 0.25 -1.12 -7.89
CA THR A 36 0.43 -2.17 -6.87
C THR A 36 -0.89 -2.89 -6.58
N TYR A 37 -1.98 -2.16 -6.48
CA TYR A 37 -3.32 -2.70 -6.26
C TYR A 37 -3.74 -3.65 -7.39
N ALA A 38 -3.48 -3.30 -8.63
CA ALA A 38 -3.82 -4.13 -9.79
C ALA A 38 -3.13 -5.50 -9.75
N VAL A 39 -1.96 -5.59 -9.14
CA VAL A 39 -1.21 -6.86 -9.02
C VAL A 39 -1.66 -7.68 -7.81
N TRP A 40 -1.85 -7.06 -6.65
CA TRP A 40 -1.95 -7.77 -5.36
C TRP A 40 -3.33 -7.77 -4.73
N CYS A 41 -4.23 -6.89 -5.12
CA CYS A 41 -5.44 -6.62 -4.36
C CYS A 41 -6.73 -6.86 -5.16
N VAL A 42 -6.71 -6.63 -6.47
CA VAL A 42 -7.89 -6.65 -7.32
C VAL A 42 -8.58 -8.01 -7.36
N ALA A 43 -7.83 -9.10 -7.26
CA ALA A 43 -8.40 -10.46 -7.31
C ALA A 43 -9.44 -10.72 -6.23
N CYS A 44 -9.28 -10.10 -5.06
CA CYS A 44 -10.22 -10.20 -3.94
C CYS A 44 -11.11 -8.96 -3.83
N HIS A 45 -10.51 -7.77 -3.85
CA HIS A 45 -11.24 -6.52 -3.57
C HIS A 45 -11.97 -5.93 -4.77
N GLY A 46 -11.67 -6.39 -6.01
CA GLY A 46 -12.27 -5.85 -7.22
C GLY A 46 -11.65 -4.54 -7.69
N GLU A 47 -11.91 -4.17 -8.94
CA GLU A 47 -11.33 -2.96 -9.56
C GLU A 47 -11.74 -1.67 -8.85
N ARG A 48 -12.94 -1.65 -8.27
CA ARG A 48 -13.50 -0.49 -7.57
C ARG A 48 -13.37 -0.60 -6.05
N GLY A 49 -12.79 -1.69 -5.54
CA GLY A 49 -12.70 -1.94 -4.12
C GLY A 49 -14.04 -2.30 -3.47
N GLU A 50 -14.96 -2.88 -4.22
CA GLU A 50 -16.30 -3.26 -3.73
C GLU A 50 -16.33 -4.65 -3.08
N GLY A 51 -15.18 -5.33 -3.00
CA GLY A 51 -15.09 -6.68 -2.44
C GLY A 51 -15.64 -7.77 -3.37
N ASP A 52 -15.68 -7.50 -4.65
CA ASP A 52 -16.29 -8.31 -5.70
C ASP A 52 -15.29 -8.83 -6.71
N GLY A 53 -14.03 -8.98 -6.31
CA GLY A 53 -13.02 -9.56 -7.17
C GLY A 53 -13.34 -11.00 -7.57
N PRO A 54 -12.69 -11.54 -8.62
CA PRO A 54 -12.98 -12.87 -9.15
C PRO A 54 -12.92 -14.00 -8.12
N THR A 55 -12.09 -13.85 -7.10
CA THR A 55 -11.91 -14.87 -6.05
C THR A 55 -12.74 -14.59 -4.79
N ALA A 56 -13.43 -13.45 -4.70
CA ALA A 56 -14.13 -13.02 -3.49
C ALA A 56 -15.18 -14.02 -3.00
N HIS A 57 -15.90 -14.66 -3.91
CA HIS A 57 -16.98 -15.59 -3.59
C HIS A 57 -16.50 -16.87 -2.88
N THR A 58 -15.21 -17.18 -2.96
CA THR A 58 -14.61 -18.35 -2.29
C THR A 58 -14.10 -18.03 -0.89
N LEU A 59 -14.13 -16.77 -0.48
CA LEU A 59 -13.54 -16.32 0.79
C LEU A 59 -14.59 -16.09 1.87
N ASP A 60 -14.28 -16.55 3.08
CA ASP A 60 -15.06 -16.32 4.29
C ASP A 60 -14.11 -15.96 5.46
N PRO A 61 -14.18 -14.75 6.02
CA PRO A 61 -15.06 -13.65 5.61
C PRO A 61 -14.74 -13.10 4.22
N ARG A 62 -15.73 -12.50 3.62
CA ARG A 62 -15.57 -11.82 2.33
C ARG A 62 -14.63 -10.64 2.40
N PRO A 63 -13.92 -10.31 1.31
CA PRO A 63 -13.15 -9.08 1.24
C PRO A 63 -13.99 -7.85 1.53
N ARG A 64 -13.40 -6.88 2.21
CA ARG A 64 -14.08 -5.64 2.55
C ARG A 64 -14.49 -4.88 1.28
N ASN A 65 -15.74 -4.42 1.25
CA ASN A 65 -16.16 -3.37 0.33
C ASN A 65 -15.75 -2.02 0.93
N PHE A 66 -14.83 -1.33 0.29
CA PHE A 66 -14.28 -0.09 0.83
C PHE A 66 -15.31 1.06 0.89
N SER A 67 -16.30 1.03 -0.01
CA SER A 67 -17.32 2.09 -0.07
C SER A 67 -18.34 2.03 1.05
N THR A 68 -18.72 0.83 1.47
CA THR A 68 -19.83 0.60 2.40
C THR A 68 -19.43 -0.05 3.71
N GLY A 69 -18.31 -0.75 3.73
CA GLY A 69 -17.84 -1.50 4.87
C GLY A 69 -17.06 -0.67 5.88
N LYS A 70 -17.22 -0.98 7.15
CA LYS A 70 -16.32 -0.48 8.19
C LYS A 70 -15.04 -1.31 8.21
N PHE A 71 -13.89 -0.63 8.24
CA PHE A 71 -12.60 -1.29 8.31
C PHE A 71 -12.35 -1.75 9.76
N LYS A 72 -12.13 -3.05 9.95
CA LYS A 72 -11.92 -3.64 11.28
C LYS A 72 -10.79 -2.98 12.07
N GLN A 73 -9.73 -2.55 11.38
CA GLN A 73 -8.54 -1.99 11.98
C GLN A 73 -8.42 -0.48 11.75
N GLY A 74 -9.49 0.15 11.28
CA GLY A 74 -9.57 1.57 11.02
C GLY A 74 -9.30 1.95 9.57
N SER A 75 -9.82 3.11 9.17
CA SER A 75 -9.79 3.63 7.80
C SER A 75 -8.92 4.87 7.61
N GLY A 76 -8.13 5.26 8.61
CA GLY A 76 -7.10 6.28 8.42
C GLY A 76 -5.94 5.72 7.59
N VAL A 77 -5.21 6.59 6.89
CA VAL A 77 -4.11 6.15 6.03
C VAL A 77 -3.06 5.34 6.79
N SER A 78 -2.71 5.75 8.00
CA SER A 78 -1.75 5.02 8.84
C SER A 78 -2.30 3.68 9.31
N GLN A 79 -3.59 3.59 9.57
CA GLN A 79 -4.26 2.36 9.97
C GLN A 79 -4.31 1.36 8.82
N ILE A 80 -4.59 1.81 7.61
CA ILE A 80 -4.57 0.96 6.41
C ILE A 80 -3.15 0.49 6.13
N PHE A 81 -2.16 1.36 6.23
CA PHE A 81 -0.75 0.98 6.13
C PHE A 81 -0.38 -0.12 7.14
N GLY A 82 -0.81 0.02 8.39
CA GLY A 82 -0.60 -0.99 9.42
C GLY A 82 -1.29 -2.32 9.10
N THR A 83 -2.51 -2.28 8.59
CA THR A 83 -3.26 -3.48 8.16
C THR A 83 -2.53 -4.20 7.01
N LEU A 84 -1.99 -3.47 6.05
CA LEU A 84 -1.21 -4.06 4.95
C LEU A 84 0.06 -4.74 5.47
N GLY A 85 0.67 -4.21 6.51
CA GLY A 85 1.88 -4.79 7.11
C GLY A 85 1.64 -6.02 7.98
N LYS A 86 0.47 -6.16 8.59
CA LYS A 86 0.15 -7.27 9.52
C LYS A 86 -0.95 -8.21 9.05
N GLY A 87 -1.68 -7.85 8.00
CA GLY A 87 -2.84 -8.60 7.54
C GLY A 87 -4.04 -8.43 8.47
N VAL A 88 -5.08 -9.22 8.20
CA VAL A 88 -6.29 -9.30 9.04
C VAL A 88 -6.42 -10.72 9.59
N PRO A 89 -6.11 -10.95 10.87
CA PRO A 89 -6.20 -12.27 11.49
C PRO A 89 -7.59 -12.88 11.32
N GLY A 90 -7.65 -14.18 11.08
CA GLY A 90 -8.90 -14.90 10.86
C GLY A 90 -9.51 -14.73 9.48
N SER A 91 -8.78 -14.13 8.55
CA SER A 91 -9.19 -13.93 7.15
C SER A 91 -8.10 -14.33 6.17
N ALA A 92 -8.44 -14.36 4.88
CA ALA A 92 -7.47 -14.59 3.81
C ALA A 92 -6.56 -13.37 3.54
N MET A 93 -6.82 -12.23 4.15
CA MET A 93 -6.00 -11.03 4.00
C MET A 93 -4.67 -11.20 4.72
N VAL A 94 -3.65 -11.49 3.94
CA VAL A 94 -2.29 -11.75 4.45
C VAL A 94 -1.53 -10.46 4.74
N ALA A 95 -0.42 -10.59 5.49
CA ALA A 95 0.53 -9.50 5.65
C ALA A 95 1.40 -9.35 4.39
N TYR A 96 1.42 -8.16 3.81
CA TYR A 96 2.22 -7.87 2.61
C TYR A 96 3.63 -7.40 2.97
N LYS A 97 4.40 -8.27 3.61
CA LYS A 97 5.78 -7.98 4.01
C LYS A 97 6.75 -7.90 2.83
N ASN A 98 6.38 -8.46 1.69
CA ASN A 98 7.14 -8.40 0.44
C ASN A 98 7.03 -7.04 -0.27
N LEU A 99 6.06 -6.22 0.08
CA LEU A 99 5.92 -4.88 -0.44
C LEU A 99 6.77 -3.90 0.37
N SER A 100 7.37 -2.94 -0.32
CA SER A 100 8.10 -1.85 0.32
C SER A 100 7.17 -0.95 1.15
N GLU A 101 7.74 -0.16 2.04
CA GLU A 101 6.96 0.84 2.77
C GLU A 101 6.29 1.83 1.83
N ASP A 102 6.99 2.29 0.79
CA ASP A 102 6.43 3.21 -0.21
C ASP A 102 5.25 2.59 -0.94
N GLU A 103 5.33 1.33 -1.35
CA GLU A 103 4.22 0.62 -1.97
C GLU A 103 3.03 0.50 -1.01
N ARG A 104 3.26 0.17 0.25
CA ARG A 104 2.19 0.06 1.26
C ARG A 104 1.56 1.41 1.58
N TRP A 105 2.33 2.49 1.70
CA TRP A 105 1.79 3.84 1.87
C TRP A 105 0.97 4.28 0.66
N SER A 106 1.47 4.01 -0.53
CA SER A 106 0.77 4.31 -1.78
C SER A 106 -0.52 3.51 -1.92
N LEU A 107 -0.51 2.25 -1.54
CA LEU A 107 -1.72 1.43 -1.46
C LEU A 107 -2.73 2.01 -0.47
N ALA A 108 -2.29 2.44 0.70
CA ALA A 108 -3.19 3.05 1.69
C ALA A 108 -3.89 4.29 1.13
N TRP A 109 -3.18 5.15 0.44
CA TRP A 109 -3.76 6.31 -0.24
C TRP A 109 -4.72 5.90 -1.36
N TYR A 110 -4.36 4.88 -2.15
CA TYR A 110 -5.21 4.41 -3.24
C TYR A 110 -6.50 3.77 -2.74
N VAL A 111 -6.45 3.00 -1.68
CA VAL A 111 -7.66 2.46 -1.02
C VAL A 111 -8.60 3.59 -0.58
N LEU A 112 -8.07 4.68 -0.06
CA LEU A 112 -8.87 5.85 0.28
C LEU A 112 -9.47 6.54 -0.94
N GLU A 113 -8.78 6.55 -2.09
CA GLU A 113 -9.37 7.01 -3.34
C GLU A 113 -10.57 6.16 -3.76
N LEU A 114 -10.41 4.83 -3.71
CA LEU A 114 -11.52 3.92 -4.01
C LEU A 114 -12.69 4.09 -3.04
N LYS A 115 -12.40 4.22 -1.74
CA LYS A 115 -13.40 4.47 -0.71
C LYS A 115 -14.19 5.75 -0.98
N ALA A 116 -13.56 6.76 -1.49
CA ALA A 116 -14.19 8.03 -1.84
C ALA A 116 -14.87 8.02 -3.23
N GLY A 117 -14.82 6.91 -3.96
CA GLY A 117 -15.37 6.79 -5.30
C GLY A 117 -14.55 7.48 -6.40
N ARG A 118 -13.32 7.87 -6.08
CA ARG A 118 -12.36 8.40 -7.07
C ARG A 118 -11.60 7.26 -7.72
N LYS A 119 -11.53 7.27 -9.04
CA LYS A 119 -10.90 6.22 -9.84
C LYS A 119 -9.85 6.78 -10.80
#